data_b2410f4fd076513c5944ba73fa3602d5
#
_entry.id   b2410f4fd076513c5944ba73fa3602d5
#
_cell.length_a   1.000
_cell.length_b   1.000
_cell.length_c   1.000
_cell.angle_alpha   90.00
_cell.angle_beta   90.00
_cell.angle_gamma   90.00
#
_symmetry.space_group_name_H-M   'P 1'
#
loop_
_entity.id
_entity.type
_entity.pdbx_description
1 polymer ?
#
loop_
_entity_poly.entity_id
_entity_poly.type
_entity_poly.pdbx_seq_one_letter_code
_entity_poly.pdbx_strand_id
1 'polypeptide(L)'
;MEIPADVTIHEIAPGRNLGGILEFDSARTKKNMKLGYFDGLRFLYGLCGRKYYLDMPYSEAYYFGRIMSELDLFKIWLKPYVKEDEFAKLTGYRVYTEKIFPFLAKKLRLCSEWDYRDLYGAVLELFAKKMQLEVYRVYTPDEIVGKIHELLSDKLTVG
;
A
#
# COMPACT_ATOMS: atom_id res chain seq x y z
N MET A 1 -23.58 11.82 -28.65
CA MET A 1 -22.29 11.62 -29.33
C MET A 1 -22.00 10.13 -29.25
N GLU A 2 -22.14 9.41 -30.37
CA GLU A 2 -21.86 7.97 -30.41
C GLU A 2 -20.34 7.75 -30.51
N ILE A 3 -19.81 6.91 -29.64
CA ILE A 3 -18.38 6.56 -29.61
C ILE A 3 -18.19 5.42 -30.61
N PRO A 4 -17.23 5.52 -31.55
CA PRO A 4 -16.94 4.41 -32.46
C PRO A 4 -16.57 3.13 -31.73
N ALA A 5 -16.96 1.98 -32.26
CA ALA A 5 -16.79 0.68 -31.59
C ALA A 5 -15.32 0.23 -31.44
N ASP A 6 -14.41 0.88 -32.14
CA ASP A 6 -12.96 0.63 -32.11
C ASP A 6 -12.19 1.54 -31.13
N VAL A 7 -12.92 2.40 -30.41
CA VAL A 7 -12.31 3.30 -29.42
C VAL A 7 -12.48 2.77 -28.01
N THR A 8 -11.37 2.50 -27.34
CA THR A 8 -11.36 2.14 -25.91
C THR A 8 -11.25 3.40 -25.07
N ILE A 9 -12.24 3.65 -24.20
CA ILE A 9 -12.22 4.78 -23.28
C ILE A 9 -11.73 4.29 -21.93
N HIS A 10 -10.70 4.94 -21.42
CA HIS A 10 -10.21 4.76 -20.05
C HIS A 10 -10.59 5.99 -19.21
N GLU A 11 -11.42 5.79 -18.21
CA GLU A 11 -11.77 6.83 -17.26
C GLU A 11 -10.81 6.78 -16.06
N ILE A 12 -10.09 7.88 -15.83
CA ILE A 12 -9.22 8.04 -14.66
C ILE A 12 -9.92 8.97 -13.68
N ALA A 13 -10.47 8.41 -12.63
CA ALA A 13 -11.07 9.19 -11.57
C ALA A 13 -10.02 9.60 -10.52
N PRO A 14 -10.09 10.83 -9.98
CA PRO A 14 -9.18 11.28 -8.93
C PRO A 14 -9.31 10.42 -7.68
N GLY A 15 -8.18 9.99 -7.11
CA GLY A 15 -8.15 9.18 -5.88
C GLY A 15 -8.61 9.93 -4.62
N ARG A 16 -8.91 11.22 -4.72
CA ARG A 16 -9.36 12.08 -3.61
C ARG A 16 -10.34 13.14 -4.10
N ASN A 17 -11.13 13.68 -3.15
CA ASN A 17 -12.02 14.79 -3.43
C ASN A 17 -11.23 16.05 -3.86
N LEU A 18 -11.52 16.56 -5.04
CA LEU A 18 -10.89 17.76 -5.61
C LEU A 18 -11.51 19.08 -5.13
N GLY A 19 -12.62 19.03 -4.40
CA GLY A 19 -13.39 20.20 -3.98
C GLY A 19 -14.50 20.61 -4.92
N GLY A 20 -15.19 21.71 -4.58
CA GLY A 20 -16.29 22.24 -5.39
C GLY A 20 -15.83 23.00 -6.64
N ILE A 21 -16.73 23.14 -7.62
CA ILE A 21 -16.47 23.80 -8.92
C ILE A 21 -16.07 25.28 -8.77
N LEU A 22 -16.42 25.91 -7.65
CA LEU A 22 -16.19 27.35 -7.41
C LEU A 22 -15.01 27.67 -6.47
N GLU A 23 -14.23 26.67 -6.09
CA GLU A 23 -13.07 26.88 -5.21
C GLU A 23 -11.80 27.14 -6.04
N PHE A 24 -11.47 28.40 -6.23
CA PHE A 24 -10.26 28.87 -6.92
C PHE A 24 -9.13 29.21 -5.94
N ASP A 25 -8.64 28.23 -5.20
CA ASP A 25 -7.43 28.39 -4.36
C ASP A 25 -6.21 27.90 -5.15
N SER A 26 -5.19 28.75 -5.30
CA SER A 26 -3.97 28.42 -6.05
C SER A 26 -3.17 27.26 -5.42
N ALA A 27 -3.14 27.16 -4.10
CA ALA A 27 -2.49 26.05 -3.39
C ALA A 27 -3.22 24.73 -3.62
N ARG A 28 -4.56 24.76 -3.60
CA ARG A 28 -5.41 23.62 -3.89
C ARG A 28 -5.30 23.18 -5.34
N THR A 29 -5.25 24.13 -6.27
CA THR A 29 -5.06 23.84 -7.71
C THR A 29 -3.73 23.13 -7.95
N LYS A 30 -2.62 23.59 -7.38
CA LYS A 30 -1.31 22.93 -7.47
C LYS A 30 -1.34 21.52 -6.91
N LYS A 31 -2.03 21.33 -5.77
CA LYS A 31 -2.19 20.00 -5.15
C LYS A 31 -3.01 19.06 -6.03
N ASN A 32 -4.09 19.56 -6.62
CA ASN A 32 -4.93 18.80 -7.53
C ASN A 32 -4.19 18.42 -8.82
N MET A 33 -3.35 19.30 -9.35
CA MET A 33 -2.49 19.01 -10.49
C MET A 33 -1.48 17.89 -10.17
N LYS A 34 -0.84 17.91 -8.99
CA LYS A 34 0.04 16.83 -8.55
C LYS A 34 -0.72 15.51 -8.43
N LEU A 35 -1.92 15.55 -7.82
CA LEU A 35 -2.76 14.36 -7.68
C LEU A 35 -3.11 13.77 -9.05
N GLY A 36 -3.58 14.58 -9.97
CA GLY A 36 -3.91 14.13 -11.33
C GLY A 36 -2.72 13.56 -12.08
N TYR A 37 -1.54 14.15 -11.94
CA TYR A 37 -0.31 13.65 -12.53
C TYR A 37 0.04 12.25 -11.99
N PHE A 38 0.05 12.07 -10.67
CA PHE A 38 0.40 10.80 -10.05
C PHE A 38 -0.68 9.73 -10.24
N ASP A 39 -1.96 10.09 -10.26
CA ASP A 39 -3.03 9.14 -10.61
C ASP A 39 -2.94 8.72 -12.09
N GLY A 40 -2.53 9.63 -12.97
CA GLY A 40 -2.17 9.29 -14.35
C GLY A 40 -0.99 8.33 -14.46
N LEU A 41 0.08 8.55 -13.68
CA LEU A 41 1.20 7.60 -13.60
C LEU A 41 0.76 6.24 -13.09
N ARG A 42 -0.12 6.20 -12.07
CA ARG A 42 -0.67 4.95 -11.55
C ARG A 42 -1.36 4.16 -12.64
N PHE A 43 -2.18 4.81 -13.43
CA PHE A 43 -2.86 4.18 -14.57
C PHE A 43 -1.89 3.69 -15.63
N LEU A 44 -0.96 4.54 -16.08
CA LEU A 44 -0.03 4.23 -17.18
C LEU A 44 0.96 3.12 -16.83
N TYR A 45 1.44 3.10 -15.59
CA TYR A 45 2.48 2.16 -15.14
C TYR A 45 1.94 1.03 -14.26
N GLY A 46 0.63 0.96 -14.03
CA GLY A 46 0.00 -0.06 -13.19
C GLY A 46 0.48 -0.01 -11.73
N LEU A 47 0.70 1.20 -11.19
CA LEU A 47 1.18 1.36 -9.83
C LEU A 47 0.10 0.94 -8.83
N CYS A 48 0.53 0.27 -7.77
CA CYS A 48 -0.31 -0.18 -6.67
C CYS A 48 -0.48 0.90 -5.59
N GLY A 49 -1.34 0.62 -4.62
CA GLY A 49 -1.59 1.48 -3.48
C GLY A 49 -2.79 2.40 -3.65
N ARG A 50 -3.32 2.86 -2.52
CA ARG A 50 -4.47 3.79 -2.46
C ARG A 50 -4.05 5.23 -2.24
N LYS A 51 -3.14 5.42 -1.29
CA LYS A 51 -2.62 6.73 -0.91
C LYS A 51 -1.24 6.99 -1.50
N TYR A 52 -0.42 5.96 -1.48
CA TYR A 52 0.94 5.98 -2.02
C TYR A 52 0.97 5.36 -3.42
N TYR A 53 2.05 5.54 -4.11
CA TYR A 53 2.26 5.04 -5.47
C TYR A 53 3.40 4.03 -5.41
N LEU A 54 3.05 2.74 -5.51
CA LEU A 54 3.97 1.62 -5.34
C LEU A 54 4.21 0.92 -6.66
N ASP A 55 5.46 0.85 -7.06
CA ASP A 55 5.90 0.05 -8.20
C ASP A 55 6.10 -1.40 -7.75
N MET A 56 5.15 -2.24 -8.11
CA MET A 56 5.08 -3.65 -7.72
C MET A 56 4.87 -4.55 -8.96
N PRO A 57 5.90 -4.71 -9.81
CA PRO A 57 5.74 -5.34 -11.13
C PRO A 57 5.70 -6.88 -11.10
N TYR A 58 6.00 -7.50 -9.95
CA TYR A 58 6.13 -8.94 -9.87
C TYR A 58 4.80 -9.65 -9.58
N SER A 59 4.80 -10.98 -9.66
CA SER A 59 3.63 -11.83 -9.44
C SER A 59 3.23 -11.91 -7.97
N GLU A 60 2.00 -12.34 -7.70
CA GLU A 60 1.51 -12.66 -6.37
C GLU A 60 2.44 -13.61 -5.60
N ALA A 61 2.92 -14.65 -6.28
CA ALA A 61 3.82 -15.64 -5.67
C ALA A 61 5.14 -15.01 -5.18
N TYR A 62 5.68 -14.05 -5.92
CA TYR A 62 6.86 -13.30 -5.50
C TYR A 62 6.59 -12.52 -4.20
N TYR A 63 5.48 -11.80 -4.13
CA TYR A 63 5.14 -11.01 -2.94
C TYR A 63 4.74 -11.87 -1.75
N PHE A 64 4.12 -13.03 -1.97
CA PHE A 64 3.94 -14.03 -0.93
C PHE A 64 5.28 -14.48 -0.34
N GLY A 65 6.27 -14.78 -1.17
CA GLY A 65 7.63 -15.11 -0.75
C GLY A 65 8.28 -13.97 0.06
N ARG A 66 8.08 -12.73 -0.35
CA ARG A 66 8.56 -11.55 0.38
C ARG A 66 7.92 -11.44 1.77
N ILE A 67 6.60 -11.59 1.88
CA ILE A 67 5.89 -11.60 3.17
C ILE A 67 6.47 -12.68 4.08
N MET A 68 6.66 -13.89 3.55
CA MET A 68 7.16 -15.02 4.32
C MET A 68 8.62 -14.84 4.78
N SER A 69 9.46 -14.22 3.96
CA SER A 69 10.85 -13.89 4.32
C SER A 69 10.95 -12.75 5.34
N GLU A 70 9.96 -11.89 5.40
CA GLU A 70 9.92 -10.70 6.26
C GLU A 70 8.95 -10.86 7.45
N LEU A 71 8.54 -12.11 7.77
CA LEU A 71 7.55 -12.38 8.83
C LEU A 71 7.95 -11.80 10.18
N ASP A 72 9.22 -11.79 10.54
CA ASP A 72 9.66 -11.21 11.82
C ASP A 72 9.46 -9.70 11.87
N LEU A 73 9.66 -9.02 10.75
CA LEU A 73 9.33 -7.61 10.59
C LEU A 73 7.82 -7.41 10.72
N PHE A 74 7.03 -8.23 10.03
CA PHE A 74 5.58 -8.22 10.11
C PHE A 74 5.07 -8.46 11.54
N LYS A 75 5.63 -9.40 12.28
CA LYS A 75 5.26 -9.66 13.69
C LYS A 75 5.41 -8.43 14.58
N ILE A 76 6.52 -7.71 14.46
CA ILE A 76 6.76 -6.48 15.23
C ILE A 76 5.64 -5.46 14.98
N TRP A 77 5.18 -5.35 13.75
CA TRP A 77 4.18 -4.37 13.33
C TRP A 77 2.75 -4.81 13.56
N LEU A 78 2.52 -6.12 13.58
CA LEU A 78 1.21 -6.69 13.86
C LEU A 78 0.86 -6.71 15.35
N LYS A 79 1.85 -6.57 16.24
CA LYS A 79 1.63 -6.49 17.69
C LYS A 79 0.48 -5.56 18.11
N PRO A 80 0.28 -4.36 17.53
CA PRO A 80 -0.85 -3.52 17.89
C PRO A 80 -2.21 -4.03 17.41
N TYR A 81 -2.23 -4.94 16.44
CA TYR A 81 -3.45 -5.41 15.78
C TYR A 81 -3.83 -6.85 16.13
N VAL A 82 -2.86 -7.64 16.59
CA VAL A 82 -3.02 -9.06 16.94
C VAL A 82 -2.52 -9.27 18.37
N LYS A 83 -3.35 -9.87 19.20
CA LYS A 83 -2.98 -10.14 20.62
C LYS A 83 -1.80 -11.11 20.68
N GLU A 84 -0.89 -10.88 21.62
CA GLU A 84 0.32 -11.68 21.82
C GLU A 84 0.02 -13.17 22.02
N ASP A 85 -1.09 -13.49 22.70
CA ASP A 85 -1.56 -14.87 22.92
C ASP A 85 -1.94 -15.60 21.63
N GLU A 86 -2.36 -14.87 20.59
CA GLU A 86 -2.68 -15.45 19.30
C GLU A 86 -1.40 -15.78 18.52
N PHE A 87 -0.34 -14.97 18.64
CA PHE A 87 0.96 -15.26 18.05
C PHE A 87 1.67 -16.44 18.71
N ALA A 88 1.56 -16.59 20.02
CA ALA A 88 2.21 -17.67 20.77
C ALA A 88 1.63 -19.06 20.44
N LYS A 89 0.39 -19.14 19.99
CA LYS A 89 -0.29 -20.38 19.55
C LYS A 89 -0.02 -20.74 18.09
N LEU A 90 0.73 -19.91 17.37
CA LEU A 90 0.90 -19.97 15.94
C LEU A 90 2.22 -20.66 15.57
N THR A 91 2.23 -21.97 15.64
CA THR A 91 3.30 -22.80 15.11
C THR A 91 2.96 -23.22 13.68
N GLY A 92 3.54 -22.55 12.68
CA GLY A 92 3.49 -22.95 11.27
C GLY A 92 2.84 -21.96 10.30
N TYR A 93 3.22 -22.11 9.06
CA TYR A 93 2.80 -21.24 7.94
C TYR A 93 1.29 -21.19 7.69
N ARG A 94 0.58 -22.31 7.95
CA ARG A 94 -0.86 -22.41 7.70
C ARG A 94 -1.66 -21.39 8.50
N VAL A 95 -1.22 -21.09 9.71
CA VAL A 95 -1.94 -20.16 10.56
C VAL A 95 -1.84 -18.74 10.04
N TYR A 96 -0.69 -18.37 9.49
CA TYR A 96 -0.53 -17.07 8.81
C TYR A 96 -1.46 -16.96 7.62
N THR A 97 -1.46 -17.97 6.75
CA THR A 97 -2.26 -17.95 5.52
C THR A 97 -3.77 -18.10 5.77
N GLU A 98 -4.17 -18.91 6.74
CA GLU A 98 -5.59 -19.22 6.99
C GLU A 98 -6.27 -18.25 7.97
N LYS A 99 -5.53 -17.61 8.88
CA LYS A 99 -6.10 -16.74 9.93
C LYS A 99 -5.56 -15.31 9.88
N ILE A 100 -4.23 -15.13 9.93
CA ILE A 100 -3.64 -13.81 10.10
C ILE A 100 -3.81 -12.95 8.86
N PHE A 101 -3.44 -13.45 7.70
CA PHE A 101 -3.52 -12.67 6.46
C PHE A 101 -4.95 -12.31 6.06
N PRO A 102 -5.95 -13.21 6.14
CA PRO A 102 -7.34 -12.83 5.93
C PRO A 102 -7.85 -11.80 6.95
N PHE A 103 -7.44 -11.91 8.20
CA PHE A 103 -7.79 -10.93 9.22
C PHE A 103 -7.19 -9.55 8.93
N LEU A 104 -5.91 -9.50 8.51
CA LEU A 104 -5.26 -8.27 8.09
C LEU A 104 -5.90 -7.66 6.85
N ALA A 105 -6.19 -8.48 5.84
CA ALA A 105 -6.87 -8.02 4.63
C ALA A 105 -8.20 -7.34 4.96
N LYS A 106 -8.97 -7.91 5.87
CA LYS A 106 -10.21 -7.31 6.38
C LYS A 106 -9.95 -6.01 7.15
N LYS A 107 -8.96 -5.98 8.04
CA LYS A 107 -8.56 -4.76 8.79
C LYS A 107 -8.11 -3.64 7.87
N LEU A 108 -7.36 -3.96 6.84
CA LEU A 108 -6.87 -3.01 5.83
C LEU A 108 -7.92 -2.70 4.75
N ARG A 109 -9.13 -3.26 4.87
CA ARG A 109 -10.26 -3.05 3.96
C ARG A 109 -9.92 -3.37 2.51
N LEU A 110 -9.23 -4.47 2.28
CA LEU A 110 -9.01 -5.00 0.93
C LEU A 110 -10.33 -5.55 0.37
N CYS A 111 -10.44 -5.61 -0.96
CA CYS A 111 -11.59 -6.22 -1.61
C CYS A 111 -11.67 -7.74 -1.29
N SER A 112 -12.81 -8.37 -1.57
CA SER A 112 -13.01 -9.80 -1.32
C SER A 112 -12.07 -10.70 -2.13
N GLU A 113 -11.60 -10.22 -3.26
CA GLU A 113 -10.70 -10.91 -4.19
C GLU A 113 -9.26 -10.44 -4.07
N TRP A 114 -8.83 -10.06 -2.86
CA TRP A 114 -7.46 -9.65 -2.62
C TRP A 114 -6.46 -10.79 -2.87
N ASP A 115 -5.30 -10.43 -3.35
CA ASP A 115 -4.14 -11.32 -3.46
C ASP A 115 -2.99 -10.88 -2.53
N TYR A 116 -1.89 -11.63 -2.50
CA TYR A 116 -0.74 -11.30 -1.65
C TYR A 116 0.02 -10.05 -2.11
N ARG A 117 -0.11 -9.66 -3.37
CA ARG A 117 0.40 -8.39 -3.87
C ARG A 117 -0.38 -7.22 -3.25
N ASP A 118 -1.69 -7.33 -3.21
CA ASP A 118 -2.57 -6.32 -2.58
C ASP A 118 -2.30 -6.21 -1.08
N LEU A 119 -2.16 -7.36 -0.41
CA LEU A 119 -1.87 -7.39 1.03
C LEU A 119 -0.51 -6.76 1.34
N TYR A 120 0.53 -7.13 0.60
CA TYR A 120 1.87 -6.59 0.78
C TYR A 120 1.90 -5.09 0.54
N GLY A 121 1.29 -4.62 -0.53
CA GLY A 121 1.15 -3.21 -0.84
C GLY A 121 0.42 -2.42 0.25
N ALA A 122 -0.70 -2.94 0.76
CA ALA A 122 -1.46 -2.30 1.82
C ALA A 122 -0.68 -2.21 3.14
N VAL A 123 0.11 -3.22 3.48
CA VAL A 123 0.99 -3.19 4.64
C VAL A 123 2.11 -2.17 4.46
N LEU A 124 2.74 -2.11 3.29
CA LEU A 124 3.75 -1.08 2.98
C LEU A 124 3.19 0.33 3.07
N GLU A 125 1.97 0.55 2.59
CA GLU A 125 1.29 1.85 2.74
C GLU A 125 1.05 2.24 4.19
N LEU A 126 0.69 1.26 5.04
CA LEU A 126 0.54 1.49 6.47
C LEU A 126 1.85 1.95 7.11
N PHE A 127 2.97 1.35 6.72
CA PHE A 127 4.31 1.76 7.16
C PHE A 127 4.68 3.14 6.65
N ALA A 128 4.50 3.39 5.36
CA ALA A 128 4.79 4.67 4.75
C ALA A 128 4.00 5.81 5.43
N LYS A 129 2.74 5.55 5.78
CA LYS A 129 1.91 6.48 6.53
C LYS A 129 2.44 6.73 7.94
N LYS A 130 2.84 5.68 8.67
CA LYS A 130 3.42 5.80 10.03
C LYS A 130 4.74 6.57 10.02
N MET A 131 5.55 6.35 9.00
CA MET A 131 6.82 7.07 8.81
C MET A 131 6.63 8.48 8.21
N GLN A 132 5.40 8.87 7.90
CA GLN A 132 5.07 10.16 7.28
C GLN A 132 5.86 10.42 5.99
N LEU A 133 6.03 9.40 5.17
CA LEU A 133 6.70 9.54 3.89
C LEU A 133 5.92 10.45 2.95
N GLU A 134 6.63 11.10 2.03
CA GLU A 134 6.02 11.93 1.01
C GLU A 134 5.08 11.10 0.12
N VAL A 135 3.87 11.62 -0.12
CA VAL A 135 2.85 10.89 -0.90
C VAL A 135 3.13 10.96 -2.40
N TYR A 136 3.54 12.13 -2.90
CA TYR A 136 3.75 12.37 -4.33
C TYR A 136 5.15 11.93 -4.76
N ARG A 137 5.39 10.65 -4.66
CA ARG A 137 6.60 9.97 -5.11
C ARG A 137 6.25 8.51 -5.41
N VAL A 138 6.89 7.93 -6.41
CA VAL A 138 6.81 6.49 -6.67
C VAL A 138 7.84 5.78 -5.79
N TYR A 139 7.39 4.76 -5.06
CA TYR A 139 8.24 3.93 -4.19
C TYR A 139 8.30 2.50 -4.71
N THR A 140 9.45 1.88 -4.55
CA THR A 140 9.57 0.42 -4.60
C THR A 140 9.37 -0.18 -3.20
N PRO A 141 8.93 -1.44 -3.09
CA PRO A 141 8.89 -2.14 -1.80
C PRO A 141 10.21 -2.10 -1.04
N ASP A 142 11.33 -2.28 -1.74
CA ASP A 142 12.66 -2.28 -1.13
C ASP A 142 13.05 -0.94 -0.50
N GLU A 143 12.65 0.17 -1.11
CA GLU A 143 12.85 1.51 -0.53
C GLU A 143 12.12 1.68 0.80
N ILE A 144 10.86 1.22 0.88
CA ILE A 144 10.07 1.33 2.10
C ILE A 144 10.62 0.39 3.17
N VAL A 145 10.94 -0.86 2.83
CA VAL A 145 11.54 -1.83 3.76
C VAL A 145 12.89 -1.34 4.28
N GLY A 146 13.74 -0.75 3.42
CA GLY A 146 15.00 -0.13 3.82
C GLY A 146 14.82 0.97 4.87
N LYS A 147 13.84 1.85 4.69
CA LYS A 147 13.49 2.90 5.67
C LYS A 147 12.98 2.33 7.00
N ILE A 148 12.24 1.23 6.96
CA ILE A 148 11.81 0.53 8.17
C ILE A 148 13.01 -0.02 8.94
N HIS A 149 13.97 -0.64 8.26
CA HIS A 149 15.19 -1.16 8.88
C HIS A 149 16.04 -0.04 9.50
N GLU A 150 16.18 1.10 8.82
CA GLU A 150 16.87 2.28 9.36
C GLU A 150 16.23 2.74 10.69
N LEU A 151 14.90 2.87 10.73
CA LEU A 151 14.17 3.26 11.94
C LEU A 151 14.30 2.27 13.08
N LEU A 152 14.31 0.98 12.79
CA LEU A 152 14.48 -0.06 13.80
C LEU A 152 15.91 -0.06 14.36
N SER A 153 16.92 0.16 13.51
CA SER A 153 18.32 0.28 13.90
C SER A 153 18.55 1.50 14.79
N ASP A 154 17.96 2.64 14.46
CA ASP A 154 18.05 3.87 15.25
C ASP A 154 17.43 3.71 16.66
N LYS A 155 16.31 2.98 16.75
CA LYS A 155 15.68 2.68 18.05
C LYS A 155 16.51 1.73 18.91
N LEU A 156 17.27 0.82 18.31
CA LEU A 156 18.15 -0.11 19.02
C LEU A 156 19.44 0.57 19.48
N THR A 157 19.90 1.62 18.79
CA THR A 157 21.09 2.40 19.17
C THR A 157 20.80 3.46 20.24
N VAL A 158 19.55 3.88 20.41
CA VAL A 158 19.11 4.87 21.42
C VAL A 158 18.56 4.21 22.71
N GLY A 159 18.35 2.92 22.67
CA GLY A 159 17.97 2.09 23.82
C GLY A 159 19.20 1.38 24.39
#